data_f197e0936d89dfd3734f253a56d20977
#
_entry.id   f197e0936d89dfd3734f253a56d20977
#
_cell.length_a   1.000
_cell.length_b   1.000
_cell.length_c   1.000
_cell.angle_alpha   90.00
_cell.angle_beta   90.00
_cell.angle_gamma   90.00
#
_symmetry.space_group_name_H-M   'P 1'
#
loop_
_entity.id
_entity.type
_entity.pdbx_description
1 polymer ?
#
loop_
_entity_poly.entity_id
_entity_poly.type
_entity_poly.pdbx_seq_one_letter_code
_entity_poly.pdbx_strand_id
1 'polypeptide(L)'
;MKDVSPAQSAEPPSAAPTRRRFLLAGPAVGAALALPGLPARAQTSPAERWCATWGTAPAGPPPSASVQSFTGQTLRLIARASIGGGRVLIRVSNEMGSTPLRIGRATIALRTSGAAIASPRPLSFGGVASITIPAGAPALSDPVDLVVPAQADLAVSLYLPGTVQATTIHDAAFQTSYVSAAGDYTSTLALPVARSISSWPFLTEIDVDASVPAIVALGDSITDGARSTSNANRRWPDYLARRLQSALGAAGRIGVVNRGISANLLLNDYPTALLAGRDTLERFDRDVLATAGVRYLIALIGINDICYSSGTSPIPVAELVAGWRQVIARAHARDIAVIGATLPPFEGFVYYTAAREAVRRAANNWIRASGEFDALFDVEAVLRDPANPVRIMPAYDSGDHLHPNDAGYQAMANAVPLAPFVSGSTRADVG
;
A
#
# COMPACT_ATOMS: atom_id res chain seq x y z
N MET A 1 54.09 43.19 2.73
CA MET A 1 53.48 44.51 2.48
C MET A 1 52.04 44.23 2.20
N LYS A 2 51.18 44.59 2.99
CA LYS A 2 50.59 45.33 3.98
C LYS A 2 49.53 44.52 4.70
N ASP A 3 49.68 44.33 5.96
CA ASP A 3 48.77 44.30 7.02
C ASP A 3 47.46 45.04 6.80
N VAL A 4 46.34 44.44 7.23
CA VAL A 4 45.28 45.12 8.00
C VAL A 4 44.56 44.10 8.86
N SER A 5 44.63 44.35 10.16
CA SER A 5 44.01 43.63 11.30
C SER A 5 42.56 44.07 11.55
N PRO A 6 41.85 43.46 12.51
CA PRO A 6 40.41 43.26 12.46
C PRO A 6 39.63 44.35 13.22
N ALA A 7 38.35 44.43 12.90
CA ALA A 7 37.39 45.25 13.65
C ALA A 7 36.43 44.34 14.47
N GLN A 8 36.47 44.54 15.76
CA GLN A 8 35.48 44.10 16.77
C GLN A 8 34.16 44.85 16.55
N SER A 9 33.05 44.23 16.71
CA SER A 9 31.80 44.87 16.99
C SER A 9 30.89 44.04 17.90
N ALA A 10 30.62 44.60 18.98
CA ALA A 10 29.76 44.57 20.13
C ALA A 10 28.44 43.82 19.98
N GLU A 11 28.11 43.02 21.05
CA GLU A 11 26.79 42.52 21.42
C GLU A 11 25.91 43.67 21.93
N PRO A 12 24.60 43.64 21.71
CA PRO A 12 23.61 44.41 22.49
C PRO A 12 22.95 43.56 23.59
N PRO A 13 22.46 44.17 24.65
CA PRO A 13 22.09 43.53 25.89
C PRO A 13 20.67 42.95 25.90
N SER A 14 20.54 41.88 26.70
CA SER A 14 19.29 41.25 27.15
C SER A 14 18.34 42.20 27.85
N ALA A 15 17.08 42.24 27.45
CA ALA A 15 15.98 42.85 28.19
C ALA A 15 14.93 41.83 28.59
N ALA A 16 14.77 41.62 29.88
CA ALA A 16 13.72 40.81 30.48
C ALA A 16 12.36 41.57 30.50
N PRO A 17 11.22 40.92 30.27
CA PRO A 17 9.92 41.59 30.44
C PRO A 17 9.40 41.50 31.86
N THR A 18 9.18 42.67 32.40
CA THR A 18 8.56 42.97 33.73
C THR A 18 7.08 42.57 33.73
N ARG A 19 6.69 41.77 34.70
CA ARG A 19 5.26 41.51 35.02
C ARG A 19 4.63 42.79 35.64
N ARG A 20 3.63 43.38 34.99
CA ARG A 20 2.71 44.30 35.59
C ARG A 20 1.40 43.63 35.95
N ARG A 21 1.14 43.56 37.28
CA ARG A 21 -0.19 43.29 37.83
C ARG A 21 -1.01 44.56 37.71
N PHE A 22 -2.23 44.48 37.18
CA PHE A 22 -3.27 45.47 37.34
C PHE A 22 -4.44 44.83 38.09
N LEU A 23 -4.61 45.26 39.33
CA LEU A 23 -5.84 45.13 40.09
C LEU A 23 -6.61 46.43 39.88
N LEU A 24 -7.82 46.34 39.34
CA LEU A 24 -8.84 47.37 39.48
C LEU A 24 -10.19 46.70 39.67
N ALA A 25 -10.74 46.92 40.87
CA ALA A 25 -12.11 46.59 41.22
C ALA A 25 -13.03 47.71 40.77
N GLY A 26 -14.16 47.38 40.17
CA GLY A 26 -15.26 48.26 39.88
C GLY A 26 -16.57 47.48 39.76
N PRO A 27 -17.73 48.05 40.12
CA PRO A 27 -18.91 47.31 40.52
C PRO A 27 -19.71 46.71 39.35
N ALA A 28 -20.28 45.54 39.65
CA ALA A 28 -21.15 44.78 38.76
C ALA A 28 -22.48 45.50 38.49
N VAL A 29 -22.78 45.74 37.21
CA VAL A 29 -24.15 45.94 36.73
C VAL A 29 -24.50 44.73 35.87
N GLY A 30 -25.41 43.92 36.39
CA GLY A 30 -25.87 42.71 35.68
C GLY A 30 -26.75 43.06 34.48
N ALA A 31 -26.23 42.87 33.30
CA ALA A 31 -27.02 42.72 32.08
C ALA A 31 -26.96 41.26 31.67
N ALA A 32 -28.04 40.52 31.87
CA ALA A 32 -28.20 39.15 31.34
C ALA A 32 -28.32 39.23 29.82
N LEU A 33 -27.20 39.07 29.13
CA LEU A 33 -27.18 38.79 27.70
C LEU A 33 -27.60 37.32 27.51
N ALA A 34 -28.82 37.09 27.01
CA ALA A 34 -29.24 35.79 26.51
C ALA A 34 -28.32 35.42 25.37
N LEU A 35 -27.37 34.49 25.61
CA LEU A 35 -26.58 33.85 24.57
C LEU A 35 -27.55 33.06 23.67
N PRO A 36 -27.53 33.26 22.32
CA PRO A 36 -28.28 32.39 21.44
C PRO A 36 -27.81 30.95 21.69
N GLY A 37 -28.78 30.05 21.93
CA GLY A 37 -28.51 28.64 22.20
C GLY A 37 -27.56 28.08 21.14
N LEU A 38 -26.44 27.52 21.59
CA LEU A 38 -25.55 26.76 20.73
C LEU A 38 -26.41 25.71 20.03
N PRO A 39 -26.31 25.55 18.70
CA PRO A 39 -27.04 24.50 18.03
C PRO A 39 -26.72 23.16 18.70
N ALA A 40 -27.76 22.41 19.04
CA ALA A 40 -27.62 21.08 19.61
C ALA A 40 -26.58 20.33 18.77
N ARG A 41 -25.50 19.91 19.42
CA ARG A 41 -24.45 19.12 18.78
C ARG A 41 -25.15 17.91 18.18
N ALA A 42 -25.25 17.86 16.85
CA ALA A 42 -25.81 16.73 16.17
C ALA A 42 -25.18 15.49 16.77
N GLN A 43 -26.02 14.54 17.20
CA GLN A 43 -25.53 13.25 17.65
C GLN A 43 -24.68 12.70 16.50
N THR A 44 -23.37 12.69 16.72
CA THR A 44 -22.46 12.08 15.73
C THR A 44 -22.86 10.60 15.66
N SER A 45 -23.44 10.20 14.55
CA SER A 45 -23.54 8.78 14.20
C SER A 45 -22.18 8.16 14.50
N PRO A 46 -22.13 6.90 15.00
CA PRO A 46 -20.86 6.24 15.24
C PRO A 46 -19.98 6.47 14.03
N ALA A 47 -18.76 7.01 14.24
CA ALA A 47 -17.86 7.31 13.13
C ALA A 47 -17.77 6.08 12.24
N GLU A 48 -18.13 6.23 10.97
CA GLU A 48 -18.04 5.14 10.00
C GLU A 48 -16.62 4.59 10.03
N ARG A 49 -16.50 3.27 10.20
CA ARG A 49 -15.20 2.62 10.18
C ARG A 49 -14.99 2.03 8.79
N TRP A 50 -13.91 2.45 8.16
CA TRP A 50 -13.51 2.01 6.85
C TRP A 50 -12.45 0.92 6.95
N CYS A 51 -12.53 -0.06 6.07
CA CYS A 51 -11.53 -1.10 5.92
C CYS A 51 -11.13 -1.24 4.45
N ALA A 52 -9.84 -1.21 4.19
CA ALA A 52 -9.32 -1.41 2.87
C ALA A 52 -9.65 -2.83 2.37
N THR A 53 -10.35 -2.91 1.25
CA THR A 53 -10.72 -4.17 0.61
C THR A 53 -9.81 -4.50 -0.58
N TRP A 54 -9.20 -3.51 -1.17
CA TRP A 54 -8.18 -3.62 -2.20
C TRP A 54 -7.20 -2.47 -2.08
N GLY A 55 -5.94 -2.71 -2.37
CA GLY A 55 -4.92 -1.67 -2.43
C GLY A 55 -3.71 -2.12 -3.20
N THR A 56 -2.97 -1.14 -3.74
CA THR A 56 -1.69 -1.32 -4.42
C THR A 56 -0.72 -0.21 -4.02
N ALA A 57 0.58 -0.48 -4.09
CA ALA A 57 1.61 0.51 -3.80
C ALA A 57 1.97 1.29 -5.08
N PRO A 58 1.79 2.62 -5.13
CA PRO A 58 2.22 3.40 -6.28
C PRO A 58 3.74 3.54 -6.32
N ALA A 59 4.26 3.50 -7.54
CA ALA A 59 5.64 3.78 -7.89
C ALA A 59 5.70 4.89 -8.95
N GLY A 60 6.88 5.27 -9.38
CA GLY A 60 7.10 6.25 -10.43
C GLY A 60 7.87 7.49 -9.97
N PRO A 61 8.04 8.51 -10.82
CA PRO A 61 7.57 8.50 -12.22
C PRO A 61 8.33 7.46 -13.07
N PRO A 62 7.66 6.83 -14.04
CA PRO A 62 8.35 5.96 -15.00
C PRO A 62 9.42 6.74 -15.78
N PRO A 63 10.46 6.06 -16.34
CA PRO A 63 11.37 6.68 -17.29
C PRO A 63 10.59 7.32 -18.45
N SER A 64 11.00 8.48 -18.93
CA SER A 64 10.26 9.28 -19.92
C SER A 64 9.81 8.51 -21.16
N ALA A 65 10.63 7.56 -21.62
CA ALA A 65 10.32 6.70 -22.77
C ALA A 65 9.19 5.69 -22.54
N SER A 66 8.84 5.39 -21.28
CA SER A 66 7.83 4.39 -20.89
C SER A 66 6.60 5.00 -20.21
N VAL A 67 6.55 6.31 -20.03
CA VAL A 67 5.38 6.99 -19.45
C VAL A 67 4.16 6.82 -20.32
N GLN A 68 3.12 6.21 -19.77
CA GLN A 68 1.83 6.13 -20.45
C GLN A 68 1.16 7.50 -20.45
N SER A 69 0.59 7.88 -21.60
CA SER A 69 -0.15 9.13 -21.75
C SER A 69 -1.61 8.86 -22.12
N PHE A 70 -2.50 9.69 -21.60
CA PHE A 70 -3.94 9.62 -21.83
C PHE A 70 -4.42 11.02 -22.21
N THR A 71 -5.23 11.13 -23.29
CA THR A 71 -5.72 12.42 -23.79
C THR A 71 -7.24 12.38 -23.97
N GLY A 72 -7.96 13.05 -23.06
CA GLY A 72 -9.42 13.10 -23.09
C GLY A 72 -10.08 11.72 -22.99
N GLN A 73 -9.51 10.78 -22.26
CA GLN A 73 -9.90 9.36 -22.23
C GLN A 73 -10.42 8.94 -20.84
N THR A 74 -11.19 7.86 -20.84
CA THR A 74 -11.62 7.18 -19.61
C THR A 74 -10.75 5.94 -19.37
N LEU A 75 -10.13 5.88 -18.20
CA LEU A 75 -9.49 4.66 -17.69
C LEU A 75 -10.54 3.84 -16.97
N ARG A 76 -10.61 2.53 -17.22
CA ARG A 76 -11.41 1.58 -16.44
C ARG A 76 -10.49 0.57 -15.79
N LEU A 77 -10.23 0.78 -14.51
CA LEU A 77 -9.25 0.05 -13.69
C LEU A 77 -9.98 -1.07 -12.95
N ILE A 78 -9.50 -2.30 -13.13
CA ILE A 78 -10.12 -3.48 -12.54
C ILE A 78 -9.37 -3.86 -11.27
N ALA A 79 -10.11 -4.07 -10.20
CA ALA A 79 -9.61 -4.44 -8.88
C ALA A 79 -10.47 -5.55 -8.28
N ARG A 80 -9.90 -6.39 -7.41
CA ARG A 80 -10.63 -7.46 -6.73
C ARG A 80 -10.78 -7.16 -5.25
N ALA A 81 -12.02 -7.00 -4.80
CA ALA A 81 -12.32 -6.81 -3.38
C ALA A 81 -11.96 -8.07 -2.57
N SER A 82 -11.24 -7.93 -1.47
CA SER A 82 -10.97 -9.02 -0.54
C SER A 82 -12.16 -9.29 0.39
N ILE A 83 -12.84 -8.23 0.85
CA ILE A 83 -14.05 -8.29 1.68
C ILE A 83 -15.16 -7.43 1.07
N GLY A 84 -16.39 -7.64 1.51
CA GLY A 84 -17.56 -6.87 1.07
C GLY A 84 -17.99 -5.79 2.07
N GLY A 85 -18.87 -4.88 1.60
CA GLY A 85 -19.52 -3.84 2.39
C GLY A 85 -20.72 -3.26 1.65
N GLY A 86 -21.45 -2.36 2.29
CA GLY A 86 -22.64 -1.69 1.73
C GLY A 86 -22.32 -0.36 1.05
N ARG A 87 -21.22 0.27 1.47
CA ARG A 87 -20.71 1.53 0.91
C ARG A 87 -19.24 1.40 0.56
N VAL A 88 -18.78 2.26 -0.32
CA VAL A 88 -17.41 2.22 -0.83
C VAL A 88 -16.89 3.63 -1.08
N LEU A 89 -15.59 3.83 -0.87
CA LEU A 89 -14.84 4.99 -1.33
C LEU A 89 -13.53 4.54 -1.99
N ILE A 90 -12.90 5.44 -2.73
CA ILE A 90 -11.61 5.19 -3.37
C ILE A 90 -10.56 6.22 -2.96
N ARG A 91 -9.29 5.80 -2.98
CA ARG A 91 -8.14 6.69 -2.93
C ARG A 91 -7.50 6.78 -4.31
N VAL A 92 -7.35 8.00 -4.81
CA VAL A 92 -6.58 8.32 -6.01
C VAL A 92 -5.36 9.12 -5.62
N SER A 93 -4.25 8.97 -6.35
CA SER A 93 -2.98 9.57 -5.96
C SER A 93 -2.28 10.26 -7.13
N ASN A 94 -1.71 11.42 -6.86
CA ASN A 94 -0.78 12.14 -7.69
C ASN A 94 0.57 12.34 -6.97
N GLU A 95 0.93 11.41 -6.07
CA GLU A 95 2.09 11.56 -5.17
C GLU A 95 3.43 11.59 -5.94
N MET A 96 3.53 10.91 -7.09
CA MET A 96 4.72 10.93 -7.95
C MET A 96 4.59 11.94 -9.10
N GLY A 97 3.51 12.72 -9.14
CA GLY A 97 3.29 13.73 -10.16
C GLY A 97 4.03 15.03 -9.85
N SER A 98 4.51 15.70 -10.90
CA SER A 98 5.09 17.05 -10.84
C SER A 98 4.12 18.14 -11.26
N THR A 99 2.97 17.78 -11.81
CA THR A 99 1.90 18.70 -12.24
C THR A 99 0.56 18.28 -11.64
N PRO A 100 -0.41 19.20 -11.51
CA PRO A 100 -1.74 18.85 -11.02
C PRO A 100 -2.43 17.80 -11.90
N LEU A 101 -3.05 16.79 -11.28
CA LEU A 101 -3.87 15.77 -11.94
C LEU A 101 -5.35 16.18 -11.89
N ARG A 102 -5.97 16.38 -13.05
CA ARG A 102 -7.41 16.64 -13.13
C ARG A 102 -8.17 15.35 -13.46
N ILE A 103 -9.10 14.97 -12.59
CA ILE A 103 -10.12 13.95 -12.82
C ILE A 103 -11.44 14.69 -13.09
N GLY A 104 -11.98 14.57 -14.30
CA GLY A 104 -13.21 15.26 -14.71
C GLY A 104 -14.46 14.56 -14.19
N ARG A 105 -14.43 13.24 -14.09
CA ARG A 105 -15.48 12.40 -13.52
C ARG A 105 -14.90 11.05 -13.08
N ALA A 106 -15.50 10.46 -12.05
CA ALA A 106 -15.18 9.12 -11.60
C ALA A 106 -16.44 8.31 -11.30
N THR A 107 -16.38 7.00 -11.50
CA THR A 107 -17.43 6.05 -11.08
C THR A 107 -16.81 4.78 -10.55
N ILE A 108 -17.55 4.07 -9.72
CA ILE A 108 -17.23 2.69 -9.29
C ILE A 108 -18.43 1.77 -9.60
N ALA A 109 -18.16 0.53 -9.98
CA ALA A 109 -19.17 -0.43 -10.36
C ALA A 109 -18.71 -1.87 -10.08
N LEU A 110 -19.63 -2.82 -10.05
CA LEU A 110 -19.32 -4.23 -10.19
C LEU A 110 -18.96 -4.52 -11.65
N ARG A 111 -17.85 -5.22 -11.87
CA ARG A 111 -17.46 -5.74 -13.17
C ARG A 111 -18.32 -6.96 -13.52
N THR A 112 -18.80 -7.02 -14.75
CA THR A 112 -19.53 -8.20 -15.26
C THR A 112 -18.61 -9.12 -16.07
N SER A 113 -17.90 -8.58 -17.07
CA SER A 113 -16.89 -9.32 -17.84
C SER A 113 -16.04 -8.35 -18.67
N GLY A 114 -14.75 -8.67 -18.86
CA GLY A 114 -13.88 -7.78 -19.65
C GLY A 114 -13.90 -6.33 -19.14
N ALA A 115 -14.26 -5.38 -20.00
CA ALA A 115 -14.44 -3.97 -19.64
C ALA A 115 -15.90 -3.61 -19.30
N ALA A 116 -16.83 -4.58 -19.30
CA ALA A 116 -18.24 -4.33 -19.03
C ALA A 116 -18.53 -4.27 -17.52
N ILE A 117 -19.49 -3.40 -17.17
CA ILE A 117 -19.87 -3.11 -15.78
C ILE A 117 -21.40 -3.12 -15.62
N ALA A 118 -21.85 -3.24 -14.37
CA ALA A 118 -23.25 -3.10 -14.00
C ALA A 118 -23.43 -1.96 -12.99
N SER A 119 -24.50 -1.21 -13.14
CA SER A 119 -24.97 -0.20 -12.17
C SER A 119 -23.87 0.74 -11.65
N PRO A 120 -23.16 1.50 -12.50
CA PRO A 120 -22.12 2.41 -12.09
C PRO A 120 -22.65 3.46 -11.11
N ARG A 121 -21.90 3.70 -10.04
CA ARG A 121 -22.17 4.73 -9.03
C ARG A 121 -21.23 5.91 -9.27
N PRO A 122 -21.74 7.14 -9.45
CA PRO A 122 -20.90 8.32 -9.54
C PRO A 122 -20.19 8.58 -8.23
N LEU A 123 -18.91 8.93 -8.31
CA LEU A 123 -18.10 9.36 -7.19
C LEU A 123 -17.99 10.88 -7.18
N SER A 124 -17.91 11.45 -6.00
CA SER A 124 -17.63 12.88 -5.77
C SER A 124 -16.43 13.04 -4.84
N PHE A 125 -15.93 14.26 -4.75
CA PHE A 125 -14.81 14.65 -3.91
C PHE A 125 -15.20 15.95 -3.18
N GLY A 126 -15.60 15.85 -1.91
CA GLY A 126 -16.18 16.97 -1.18
C GLY A 126 -17.48 17.50 -1.79
N GLY A 127 -18.34 16.59 -2.27
CA GLY A 127 -19.63 16.90 -2.93
C GLY A 127 -19.52 17.30 -4.40
N VAL A 128 -18.30 17.39 -4.99
CA VAL A 128 -18.09 17.80 -6.38
C VAL A 128 -17.68 16.62 -7.25
N ALA A 129 -18.26 16.47 -8.44
CA ALA A 129 -18.02 15.33 -9.33
C ALA A 129 -16.61 15.30 -9.96
N SER A 130 -15.87 16.39 -9.91
CA SER A 130 -14.52 16.51 -10.44
C SER A 130 -13.55 16.97 -9.36
N ILE A 131 -12.26 16.64 -9.54
CA ILE A 131 -11.20 17.11 -8.65
C ILE A 131 -9.93 17.44 -9.45
N THR A 132 -9.17 18.42 -8.96
CA THR A 132 -7.78 18.65 -9.36
C THR A 132 -6.88 18.36 -8.17
N ILE A 133 -6.10 17.29 -8.27
CA ILE A 133 -5.21 16.82 -7.21
C ILE A 133 -3.84 17.48 -7.41
N PRO A 134 -3.33 18.24 -6.44
CA PRO A 134 -1.99 18.84 -6.53
C PRO A 134 -0.91 17.78 -6.76
N ALA A 135 0.22 18.20 -7.32
CA ALA A 135 1.43 17.38 -7.35
C ALA A 135 1.83 16.95 -5.92
N GLY A 136 2.25 15.70 -5.76
CA GLY A 136 2.68 15.16 -4.47
C GLY A 136 1.54 14.78 -3.51
N ALA A 137 0.26 14.85 -3.92
CA ALA A 137 -0.86 14.61 -3.02
C ALA A 137 -1.75 13.42 -3.43
N PRO A 138 -2.33 12.68 -2.47
CA PRO A 138 -3.47 11.80 -2.68
C PRO A 138 -4.80 12.56 -2.49
N ALA A 139 -5.91 11.92 -2.89
CA ALA A 139 -7.27 12.38 -2.61
C ALA A 139 -8.19 11.19 -2.34
N LEU A 140 -9.15 11.36 -1.43
CA LEU A 140 -10.23 10.40 -1.16
C LEU A 140 -11.51 10.88 -1.85
N SER A 141 -12.28 9.94 -2.40
CA SER A 141 -13.65 10.22 -2.80
C SER A 141 -14.58 10.29 -1.59
N ASP A 142 -15.73 10.94 -1.77
CA ASP A 142 -16.84 10.76 -0.85
C ASP A 142 -17.35 9.31 -0.92
N PRO A 143 -17.91 8.77 0.17
CA PRO A 143 -18.52 7.44 0.17
C PRO A 143 -19.76 7.37 -0.71
N VAL A 144 -19.95 6.24 -1.39
CA VAL A 144 -21.14 5.97 -2.22
C VAL A 144 -21.76 4.63 -1.89
N ASP A 145 -23.09 4.54 -1.95
CA ASP A 145 -23.82 3.31 -1.72
C ASP A 145 -23.60 2.34 -2.89
N LEU A 146 -22.90 1.26 -2.62
CA LEU A 146 -22.67 0.14 -3.51
C LEU A 146 -22.46 -1.12 -2.68
N VAL A 147 -23.39 -2.06 -2.78
CA VAL A 147 -23.22 -3.38 -2.15
C VAL A 147 -22.11 -4.13 -2.91
N VAL A 148 -20.98 -4.31 -2.24
CA VAL A 148 -19.82 -5.03 -2.75
C VAL A 148 -19.80 -6.42 -2.12
N PRO A 149 -19.99 -7.50 -2.88
CA PRO A 149 -19.75 -8.85 -2.39
C PRO A 149 -18.27 -9.08 -2.10
N ALA A 150 -17.94 -9.90 -1.12
CA ALA A 150 -16.56 -10.35 -0.94
C ALA A 150 -16.07 -11.09 -2.20
N GLN A 151 -14.81 -10.90 -2.56
CA GLN A 151 -14.20 -11.49 -3.76
C GLN A 151 -14.84 -11.02 -5.10
N ALA A 152 -15.60 -9.91 -5.10
CA ALA A 152 -16.12 -9.34 -6.34
C ALA A 152 -15.03 -8.58 -7.11
N ASP A 153 -15.12 -8.62 -8.43
CA ASP A 153 -14.34 -7.72 -9.28
C ASP A 153 -15.05 -6.35 -9.35
N LEU A 154 -14.31 -5.31 -9.02
CA LEU A 154 -14.72 -3.91 -9.11
C LEU A 154 -14.08 -3.26 -10.34
N ALA A 155 -14.78 -2.26 -10.89
CA ALA A 155 -14.26 -1.41 -11.94
C ALA A 155 -14.36 0.06 -11.50
N VAL A 156 -13.21 0.71 -11.35
CA VAL A 156 -13.13 2.16 -11.13
C VAL A 156 -12.87 2.82 -12.48
N SER A 157 -13.77 3.72 -12.89
CA SER A 157 -13.61 4.49 -14.13
C SER A 157 -13.24 5.92 -13.80
N LEU A 158 -12.13 6.42 -14.38
CA LEU A 158 -11.62 7.78 -14.21
C LEU A 158 -11.58 8.48 -15.58
N TYR A 159 -12.31 9.56 -15.76
CA TYR A 159 -12.22 10.40 -16.96
C TYR A 159 -11.14 11.47 -16.76
N LEU A 160 -10.20 11.51 -17.68
CA LEU A 160 -9.09 12.45 -17.73
C LEU A 160 -9.32 13.45 -18.87
N PRO A 161 -9.80 14.68 -18.60
CA PRO A 161 -10.30 15.59 -19.67
C PRO A 161 -9.20 16.25 -20.50
N GLY A 162 -7.95 16.18 -20.05
CA GLY A 162 -6.78 16.73 -20.78
C GLY A 162 -5.78 15.66 -21.14
N THR A 163 -4.59 16.08 -21.57
CA THR A 163 -3.44 15.19 -21.69
C THR A 163 -2.79 15.00 -20.34
N VAL A 164 -2.73 13.77 -19.86
CA VAL A 164 -2.20 13.38 -18.56
C VAL A 164 -1.16 12.28 -18.72
N GLN A 165 -0.03 12.43 -18.07
CA GLN A 165 1.00 11.38 -17.97
C GLN A 165 0.81 10.57 -16.69
N ALA A 166 0.89 9.24 -16.78
CA ALA A 166 0.80 8.34 -15.64
C ALA A 166 2.12 8.34 -14.84
N THR A 167 2.35 9.42 -14.11
CA THR A 167 3.53 9.57 -13.25
C THR A 167 3.41 8.82 -11.94
N THR A 168 2.20 8.70 -11.40
CA THR A 168 1.86 7.85 -10.24
C THR A 168 1.17 6.60 -10.76
N ILE A 169 1.84 5.45 -10.65
CA ILE A 169 1.38 4.21 -11.28
C ILE A 169 1.87 2.99 -10.49
N HIS A 170 1.05 1.96 -10.44
CA HIS A 170 1.53 0.61 -10.15
C HIS A 170 1.60 -0.16 -11.48
N ASP A 171 2.80 -0.53 -11.89
CA ASP A 171 3.05 -1.02 -13.25
C ASP A 171 2.70 -2.50 -13.41
N ALA A 172 3.05 -3.34 -12.42
CA ALA A 172 2.90 -4.79 -12.49
C ALA A 172 1.55 -5.26 -11.93
N ALA A 173 0.44 -4.83 -12.54
CA ALA A 173 -0.90 -5.15 -12.04
C ALA A 173 -1.27 -6.63 -12.12
N PHE A 174 -0.71 -7.41 -13.04
CA PHE A 174 -1.14 -8.79 -13.37
C PHE A 174 -2.68 -8.89 -13.57
N GLN A 175 -3.29 -7.77 -13.88
CA GLN A 175 -4.72 -7.58 -14.11
C GLN A 175 -4.91 -6.65 -15.30
N THR A 176 -5.72 -7.05 -16.26
CA THR A 176 -6.06 -6.22 -17.40
C THR A 176 -7.02 -5.11 -16.98
N SER A 177 -6.64 -3.88 -17.27
CA SER A 177 -7.46 -2.67 -17.21
C SER A 177 -7.59 -2.08 -18.62
N TYR A 178 -8.47 -1.09 -18.80
CA TYR A 178 -8.88 -0.65 -20.13
C TYR A 178 -8.82 0.87 -20.26
N VAL A 179 -8.42 1.33 -21.44
CA VAL A 179 -8.43 2.73 -21.85
C VAL A 179 -9.45 2.88 -22.98
N SER A 180 -10.36 3.85 -22.85
CA SER A 180 -11.40 4.10 -23.85
C SER A 180 -10.86 4.84 -25.08
N ALA A 181 -11.67 4.90 -26.14
CA ALA A 181 -11.60 5.99 -27.09
C ALA A 181 -11.68 7.36 -26.39
N ALA A 182 -11.39 8.46 -27.09
CA ALA A 182 -11.54 9.81 -26.53
C ALA A 182 -13.00 10.06 -26.12
N GLY A 183 -13.21 10.52 -24.88
CA GLY A 183 -14.54 10.81 -24.32
C GLY A 183 -14.69 10.38 -22.86
N ASP A 184 -15.75 10.92 -22.23
CA ASP A 184 -16.20 10.49 -20.90
C ASP A 184 -17.15 9.30 -21.05
N TYR A 185 -16.64 8.11 -20.74
CA TYR A 185 -17.38 6.85 -20.74
C TYR A 185 -17.51 6.27 -19.33
N THR A 186 -17.36 7.07 -18.29
CA THR A 186 -17.39 6.59 -16.90
C THR A 186 -18.66 5.84 -16.57
N SER A 187 -19.82 6.29 -17.06
CA SER A 187 -21.14 5.68 -16.82
C SER A 187 -21.56 4.65 -17.88
N THR A 188 -20.76 4.44 -18.93
CA THR A 188 -21.11 3.54 -20.04
C THR A 188 -20.91 2.08 -19.62
N LEU A 189 -21.92 1.23 -19.76
CA LEU A 189 -21.87 -0.18 -19.36
C LEU A 189 -20.82 -0.96 -20.15
N ALA A 190 -20.80 -0.81 -21.48
CA ALA A 190 -19.80 -1.40 -22.37
C ALA A 190 -18.84 -0.30 -22.84
N LEU A 191 -17.62 -0.31 -22.32
CA LEU A 191 -16.59 0.68 -22.66
C LEU A 191 -16.15 0.53 -24.11
N PRO A 192 -16.10 1.62 -24.92
CA PRO A 192 -15.45 1.57 -26.24
C PRO A 192 -13.92 1.52 -26.04
N VAL A 193 -13.39 0.32 -25.92
CA VAL A 193 -11.98 0.05 -25.60
C VAL A 193 -11.09 0.41 -26.78
N ALA A 194 -10.16 1.35 -26.59
CA ALA A 194 -9.10 1.65 -27.56
C ALA A 194 -7.86 0.80 -27.33
N ARG A 195 -7.50 0.53 -26.07
CA ARG A 195 -6.40 -0.35 -25.70
C ARG A 195 -6.55 -0.91 -24.30
N SER A 196 -5.82 -2.00 -24.03
CA SER A 196 -5.67 -2.57 -22.69
C SER A 196 -4.35 -2.13 -22.07
N ILE A 197 -4.32 -2.10 -20.73
CA ILE A 197 -3.12 -1.87 -19.92
C ILE A 197 -3.05 -2.92 -18.80
N SER A 198 -1.84 -3.22 -18.34
CA SER A 198 -1.58 -4.15 -17.23
C SER A 198 -1.05 -3.41 -15.99
N SER A 199 -1.54 -2.20 -15.77
CA SER A 199 -1.12 -1.30 -14.69
C SER A 199 -2.32 -0.60 -14.06
N TRP A 200 -2.11 -0.01 -12.87
CA TRP A 200 -3.10 0.84 -12.21
C TRP A 200 -2.55 2.28 -12.09
N PRO A 201 -2.82 3.15 -13.08
CA PRO A 201 -2.53 4.58 -12.96
C PRO A 201 -3.46 5.22 -11.93
N PHE A 202 -2.91 6.00 -11.01
CA PHE A 202 -3.56 6.88 -10.03
C PHE A 202 -4.42 6.20 -8.96
N LEU A 203 -5.04 5.05 -9.19
CA LEU A 203 -5.86 4.34 -8.21
C LEU A 203 -4.96 3.57 -7.25
N THR A 204 -5.09 3.80 -5.93
CA THR A 204 -4.22 3.18 -4.92
C THR A 204 -4.94 2.38 -3.85
N GLU A 205 -6.22 2.66 -3.58
CA GLU A 205 -6.99 1.94 -2.55
C GLU A 205 -8.48 1.99 -2.83
N ILE A 206 -9.19 0.96 -2.41
CA ILE A 206 -10.66 0.89 -2.35
C ILE A 206 -11.02 0.42 -0.95
N ASP A 207 -11.84 1.19 -0.25
CA ASP A 207 -12.29 0.91 1.10
C ASP A 207 -13.79 0.63 1.12
N VAL A 208 -14.21 -0.24 2.03
CA VAL A 208 -15.62 -0.54 2.29
C VAL A 208 -15.99 -0.19 3.74
N ASP A 209 -17.26 0.10 3.99
CA ASP A 209 -17.82 0.36 5.32
C ASP A 209 -17.86 -0.94 6.14
N ALA A 210 -16.75 -1.24 6.76
CA ALA A 210 -16.61 -2.43 7.59
C ALA A 210 -15.77 -2.15 8.85
N SER A 211 -16.33 -2.48 10.01
CA SER A 211 -15.62 -2.37 11.30
C SER A 211 -14.81 -3.65 11.57
N VAL A 212 -13.90 -3.98 10.66
CA VAL A 212 -13.04 -5.16 10.71
C VAL A 212 -11.59 -4.77 10.42
N PRO A 213 -10.61 -5.59 10.83
CA PRO A 213 -9.21 -5.28 10.55
C PRO A 213 -8.83 -5.51 9.09
N ALA A 214 -7.72 -4.88 8.67
CA ALA A 214 -7.04 -5.15 7.42
C ALA A 214 -5.63 -5.71 7.65
N ILE A 215 -5.19 -6.58 6.75
CA ILE A 215 -3.83 -7.07 6.60
C ILE A 215 -3.19 -6.32 5.43
N VAL A 216 -2.03 -5.73 5.65
CA VAL A 216 -1.15 -5.25 4.59
C VAL A 216 -0.12 -6.31 4.27
N ALA A 217 -0.09 -6.78 3.04
CA ALA A 217 0.98 -7.60 2.49
C ALA A 217 2.03 -6.68 1.87
N LEU A 218 3.12 -6.44 2.60
CA LEU A 218 4.22 -5.57 2.19
C LEU A 218 5.36 -6.42 1.62
N GLY A 219 5.91 -6.02 0.48
CA GLY A 219 7.00 -6.77 -0.11
C GLY A 219 7.45 -6.28 -1.48
N ASP A 220 8.15 -7.17 -2.14
CA ASP A 220 8.71 -7.01 -3.48
C ASP A 220 7.87 -7.74 -4.56
N SER A 221 8.52 -8.19 -5.65
CA SER A 221 7.89 -8.91 -6.76
C SER A 221 7.16 -10.19 -6.34
N ILE A 222 7.61 -10.86 -5.28
CA ILE A 222 6.97 -12.08 -4.77
C ILE A 222 5.62 -11.75 -4.13
N THR A 223 5.52 -10.63 -3.44
CA THR A 223 4.25 -10.14 -2.87
C THR A 223 3.38 -9.50 -3.96
N ASP A 224 3.97 -8.73 -4.84
CA ASP A 224 3.32 -8.14 -6.02
C ASP A 224 2.65 -9.21 -6.91
N GLY A 225 3.27 -10.41 -7.00
CA GLY A 225 2.74 -11.56 -7.68
C GLY A 225 3.36 -11.84 -9.05
N ALA A 226 4.64 -11.49 -9.21
CA ALA A 226 5.40 -11.79 -10.42
C ALA A 226 5.25 -13.27 -10.82
N ARG A 227 5.03 -13.53 -12.12
CA ARG A 227 4.80 -14.88 -12.67
C ARG A 227 3.45 -15.52 -12.30
N SER A 228 2.57 -14.89 -11.53
CA SER A 228 1.21 -15.39 -11.36
C SER A 228 0.40 -15.24 -12.65
N THR A 229 -0.57 -16.13 -12.86
CA THR A 229 -1.46 -16.05 -14.02
C THR A 229 -2.25 -14.76 -14.03
N SER A 230 -2.04 -13.93 -15.05
CA SER A 230 -2.74 -12.65 -15.23
C SER A 230 -4.27 -12.84 -15.26
N ASN A 231 -5.00 -11.91 -14.67
CA ASN A 231 -6.47 -11.90 -14.55
C ASN A 231 -7.06 -13.04 -13.69
N ALA A 232 -6.24 -13.86 -13.07
CA ALA A 232 -6.70 -15.02 -12.30
C ALA A 232 -6.74 -14.75 -10.78
N ASN A 233 -6.21 -13.62 -10.31
CA ASN A 233 -6.11 -13.30 -8.88
C ASN A 233 -5.47 -14.46 -8.09
N ARG A 234 -4.23 -14.84 -8.49
CA ARG A 234 -3.49 -15.99 -7.95
C ARG A 234 -2.19 -15.59 -7.26
N ARG A 235 -2.07 -14.37 -6.79
CA ARG A 235 -1.00 -13.92 -5.89
C ARG A 235 -1.22 -14.52 -4.51
N TRP A 236 -0.18 -14.66 -3.70
CA TRP A 236 -0.38 -15.21 -2.37
C TRP A 236 -1.34 -14.36 -1.49
N PRO A 237 -1.41 -13.01 -1.58
CA PRO A 237 -2.41 -12.25 -0.83
C PRO A 237 -3.85 -12.53 -1.30
N ASP A 238 -4.06 -12.78 -2.60
CA ASP A 238 -5.38 -13.15 -3.14
C ASP A 238 -5.83 -14.52 -2.61
N TYR A 239 -4.92 -15.50 -2.57
CA TYR A 239 -5.19 -16.81 -1.97
C TYR A 239 -5.44 -16.69 -0.46
N LEU A 240 -4.67 -15.84 0.25
CA LEU A 240 -4.86 -15.60 1.68
C LEU A 240 -6.26 -15.03 1.96
N ALA A 241 -6.72 -14.03 1.20
CA ALA A 241 -8.03 -13.44 1.35
C ALA A 241 -9.16 -14.50 1.24
N ARG A 242 -9.04 -15.42 0.27
CA ARG A 242 -9.99 -16.55 0.14
C ARG A 242 -9.91 -17.52 1.30
N ARG A 243 -8.67 -17.86 1.71
CA ARG A 243 -8.43 -18.81 2.82
C ARG A 243 -8.96 -18.27 4.15
N LEU A 244 -8.78 -16.99 4.46
CA LEU A 244 -9.32 -16.39 5.67
C LEU A 244 -10.84 -16.59 5.77
N GLN A 245 -11.57 -16.28 4.71
CA GLN A 245 -13.02 -16.43 4.67
C GLN A 245 -13.45 -17.90 4.80
N SER A 246 -12.80 -18.82 4.08
CA SER A 246 -13.16 -20.24 4.09
C SER A 246 -12.79 -20.95 5.39
N ALA A 247 -11.65 -20.59 6.01
CA ALA A 247 -11.17 -21.26 7.22
C ALA A 247 -11.75 -20.69 8.52
N LEU A 248 -12.04 -19.37 8.54
CA LEU A 248 -12.45 -18.67 9.77
C LEU A 248 -13.92 -18.19 9.74
N GLY A 249 -14.62 -18.35 8.62
CA GLY A 249 -16.02 -17.89 8.49
C GLY A 249 -16.16 -16.39 8.80
N ALA A 250 -17.04 -16.03 9.72
CA ALA A 250 -17.28 -14.64 10.10
C ALA A 250 -16.03 -13.95 10.69
N ALA A 251 -15.19 -14.67 11.45
CA ALA A 251 -13.92 -14.14 11.99
C ALA A 251 -12.89 -13.91 10.89
N GLY A 252 -13.01 -14.55 9.73
CA GLY A 252 -12.15 -14.36 8.55
C GLY A 252 -12.55 -13.17 7.67
N ARG A 253 -13.52 -12.37 8.08
CA ARG A 253 -13.84 -11.11 7.42
C ARG A 253 -12.77 -10.07 7.74
N ILE A 254 -11.62 -10.20 7.09
CA ILE A 254 -10.42 -9.38 7.27
C ILE A 254 -10.02 -8.86 5.89
N GLY A 255 -9.83 -7.55 5.76
CA GLY A 255 -9.34 -6.95 4.52
C GLY A 255 -7.92 -7.42 4.22
N VAL A 256 -7.60 -7.67 2.96
CA VAL A 256 -6.24 -7.99 2.53
C VAL A 256 -5.88 -7.07 1.37
N VAL A 257 -4.83 -6.27 1.55
CA VAL A 257 -4.30 -5.38 0.50
C VAL A 257 -2.87 -5.76 0.15
N ASN A 258 -2.56 -5.69 -1.14
CA ASN A 258 -1.23 -6.01 -1.65
C ASN A 258 -0.44 -4.72 -1.86
N ARG A 259 0.64 -4.55 -1.10
CA ARG A 259 1.60 -3.43 -1.18
C ARG A 259 2.97 -3.91 -1.66
N GLY A 260 3.02 -5.00 -2.43
CA GLY A 260 4.20 -5.43 -3.16
C GLY A 260 4.54 -4.46 -4.29
N ILE A 261 5.81 -4.25 -4.57
CA ILE A 261 6.31 -3.58 -5.76
C ILE A 261 7.46 -4.42 -6.32
N SER A 262 7.37 -4.82 -7.58
CA SER A 262 8.43 -5.60 -8.23
C SER A 262 9.78 -4.89 -8.17
N ALA A 263 10.85 -5.62 -7.84
CA ALA A 263 12.23 -5.17 -7.61
C ALA A 263 12.43 -4.22 -6.42
N ASN A 264 11.45 -4.03 -5.55
CA ASN A 264 11.59 -3.16 -4.38
C ASN A 264 12.61 -3.70 -3.37
N LEU A 265 13.32 -2.80 -2.70
CA LEU A 265 14.29 -3.09 -1.68
C LEU A 265 13.78 -2.62 -0.31
N LEU A 266 14.37 -3.15 0.75
CA LEU A 266 14.08 -2.74 2.12
C LEU A 266 14.74 -1.39 2.45
N LEU A 267 16.01 -1.21 2.05
CA LEU A 267 16.90 -0.19 2.58
C LEU A 267 17.25 0.93 1.60
N ASN A 268 17.14 0.69 0.29
CA ASN A 268 17.58 1.65 -0.72
C ASN A 268 16.66 1.64 -1.93
N ASP A 269 16.62 2.75 -2.65
CA ASP A 269 16.01 2.78 -3.96
C ASP A 269 16.78 1.92 -4.96
N TYR A 270 16.07 1.28 -5.86
CA TYR A 270 16.73 0.56 -6.95
C TYR A 270 17.40 1.55 -7.91
N PRO A 271 18.71 1.46 -8.17
CA PRO A 271 19.47 2.54 -8.78
C PRO A 271 19.05 2.94 -10.20
N THR A 272 18.38 2.04 -10.93
CA THR A 272 18.07 2.23 -12.36
C THR A 272 16.60 2.01 -12.72
N ALA A 273 15.74 1.65 -11.76
CA ALA A 273 14.35 1.28 -12.03
C ALA A 273 13.38 2.09 -11.16
N LEU A 274 12.95 3.25 -11.62
CA LEU A 274 11.97 4.11 -10.93
C LEU A 274 10.65 3.39 -10.63
N LEU A 275 10.27 2.38 -11.43
CA LEU A 275 9.08 1.56 -11.20
C LEU A 275 9.25 0.52 -10.09
N ALA A 276 10.47 0.33 -9.55
CA ALA A 276 10.70 -0.40 -8.32
C ALA A 276 10.25 0.38 -7.06
N GLY A 277 9.80 1.61 -7.23
CA GLY A 277 9.35 2.49 -6.16
C GLY A 277 10.47 2.93 -5.23
N ARG A 278 10.11 3.75 -4.25
CA ARG A 278 10.98 4.08 -3.12
C ARG A 278 11.21 2.86 -2.27
N ASP A 279 12.32 2.83 -1.53
CA ASP A 279 12.58 1.75 -0.59
C ASP A 279 11.45 1.57 0.43
N THR A 280 11.40 0.38 1.00
CA THR A 280 10.32 0.03 1.93
C THR A 280 10.25 0.95 3.14
N LEU A 281 11.39 1.42 3.66
CA LEU A 281 11.42 2.31 4.83
C LEU A 281 10.85 3.70 4.48
N GLU A 282 11.12 4.22 3.27
CA GLU A 282 10.57 5.51 2.82
C GLU A 282 9.06 5.42 2.58
N ARG A 283 8.58 4.38 1.89
CA ARG A 283 7.17 4.23 1.53
C ARG A 283 6.26 3.68 2.64
N PHE A 284 6.81 3.31 3.80
CA PHE A 284 6.13 2.60 4.88
C PHE A 284 4.88 3.33 5.40
N ASP A 285 4.99 4.63 5.67
CA ASP A 285 3.87 5.40 6.22
C ASP A 285 2.71 5.48 5.22
N ARG A 286 3.00 5.69 3.95
CA ARG A 286 2.02 5.75 2.88
C ARG A 286 1.35 4.40 2.63
N ASP A 287 2.13 3.32 2.54
CA ASP A 287 1.66 2.03 2.07
C ASP A 287 1.14 1.14 3.21
N VAL A 288 1.57 1.38 4.44
CA VAL A 288 1.15 0.59 5.61
C VAL A 288 0.28 1.43 6.55
N LEU A 289 0.84 2.49 7.14
CA LEU A 289 0.16 3.22 8.23
C LEU A 289 -1.08 3.98 7.76
N ALA A 290 -1.12 4.42 6.49
CA ALA A 290 -2.27 5.12 5.91
C ALA A 290 -3.36 4.19 5.35
N THR A 291 -3.18 2.86 5.40
CA THR A 291 -4.18 1.89 4.94
C THR A 291 -5.35 1.82 5.91
N ALA A 292 -6.57 1.92 5.38
CA ALA A 292 -7.78 1.94 6.19
C ALA A 292 -7.97 0.62 6.96
N GLY A 293 -8.11 0.71 8.28
CA GLY A 293 -8.38 -0.44 9.16
C GLY A 293 -7.18 -1.36 9.41
N VAL A 294 -5.95 -0.97 9.02
CA VAL A 294 -4.76 -1.81 9.21
C VAL A 294 -4.57 -2.20 10.68
N ARG A 295 -4.35 -3.49 10.93
CA ARG A 295 -4.00 -4.08 12.24
C ARG A 295 -2.91 -5.13 12.12
N TYR A 296 -2.66 -5.63 10.93
CA TYR A 296 -1.68 -6.67 10.67
C TYR A 296 -0.82 -6.30 9.47
N LEU A 297 0.46 -6.56 9.58
CA LEU A 297 1.45 -6.42 8.54
C LEU A 297 2.11 -7.78 8.30
N ILE A 298 2.13 -8.26 7.06
CA ILE A 298 2.98 -9.38 6.65
C ILE A 298 4.12 -8.79 5.82
N ALA A 299 5.35 -8.89 6.31
CA ALA A 299 6.53 -8.30 5.70
C ALA A 299 7.40 -9.38 5.03
N LEU A 300 7.36 -9.44 3.70
CA LEU A 300 8.20 -10.32 2.87
C LEU A 300 9.08 -9.44 1.96
N ILE A 301 10.20 -8.99 2.47
CA ILE A 301 11.09 -8.02 1.81
C ILE A 301 12.54 -8.23 2.23
N GLY A 302 13.50 -7.94 1.35
CA GLY A 302 14.94 -8.02 1.62
C GLY A 302 15.70 -8.92 0.67
N ILE A 303 15.03 -9.75 -0.16
CA ILE A 303 15.74 -10.61 -1.12
C ILE A 303 16.44 -9.77 -2.20
N ASN A 304 15.86 -8.64 -2.61
CA ASN A 304 16.45 -7.76 -3.60
C ASN A 304 17.66 -7.00 -3.06
N ASP A 305 17.66 -6.62 -1.79
CA ASP A 305 18.84 -6.04 -1.12
C ASP A 305 20.04 -7.00 -1.20
N ILE A 306 19.80 -8.29 -1.04
CA ILE A 306 20.81 -9.33 -1.19
C ILE A 306 21.20 -9.50 -2.66
N CYS A 307 20.23 -9.66 -3.57
CA CYS A 307 20.46 -9.94 -4.98
C CYS A 307 21.19 -8.80 -5.71
N TYR A 308 20.87 -7.55 -5.39
CA TYR A 308 21.47 -6.39 -6.07
C TYR A 308 22.72 -5.84 -5.36
N SER A 309 23.08 -6.37 -4.19
CA SER A 309 24.36 -6.10 -3.55
C SER A 309 25.54 -6.73 -4.32
N SER A 310 26.78 -6.41 -3.96
CA SER A 310 27.96 -7.00 -4.57
C SER A 310 27.93 -8.53 -4.49
N GLY A 311 28.27 -9.22 -5.60
CA GLY A 311 28.34 -10.69 -5.63
C GLY A 311 29.46 -11.29 -4.78
N THR A 312 30.52 -10.53 -4.50
CA THR A 312 31.70 -10.95 -3.74
C THR A 312 31.70 -10.40 -2.29
N SER A 313 31.03 -9.28 -2.08
CA SER A 313 30.86 -8.64 -0.76
C SER A 313 29.39 -8.21 -0.65
N PRO A 314 28.48 -9.17 -0.41
CA PRO A 314 27.06 -8.83 -0.32
C PRO A 314 26.76 -7.99 0.92
N ILE A 315 25.55 -7.40 0.95
CA ILE A 315 25.07 -6.60 2.07
C ILE A 315 25.24 -7.36 3.41
N PRO A 316 25.74 -6.73 4.47
CA PRO A 316 25.78 -7.35 5.80
C PRO A 316 24.37 -7.64 6.31
N VAL A 317 24.15 -8.82 6.88
CA VAL A 317 22.85 -9.18 7.48
C VAL A 317 22.40 -8.18 8.57
N ALA A 318 23.35 -7.57 9.28
CA ALA A 318 23.04 -6.58 10.31
C ALA A 318 22.31 -5.35 9.78
N GLU A 319 22.54 -4.95 8.52
CA GLU A 319 21.83 -3.84 7.87
C GLU A 319 20.38 -4.22 7.58
N LEU A 320 20.12 -5.43 7.06
CA LEU A 320 18.76 -5.95 6.88
C LEU A 320 18.00 -6.02 8.20
N VAL A 321 18.68 -6.53 9.25
CA VAL A 321 18.11 -6.59 10.61
C VAL A 321 17.75 -5.20 11.12
N ALA A 322 18.61 -4.21 10.92
CA ALA A 322 18.32 -2.83 11.30
C ALA A 322 17.08 -2.29 10.57
N GLY A 323 16.96 -2.56 9.27
CA GLY A 323 15.79 -2.19 8.48
C GLY A 323 14.49 -2.84 8.96
N TRP A 324 14.49 -4.16 9.19
CA TRP A 324 13.31 -4.85 9.73
C TRP A 324 12.92 -4.35 11.11
N ARG A 325 13.88 -4.03 11.98
CA ARG A 325 13.61 -3.40 13.29
C ARG A 325 12.90 -2.06 13.16
N GLN A 326 13.24 -1.25 12.14
CA GLN A 326 12.50 -0.02 11.86
C GLN A 326 11.05 -0.30 11.42
N VAL A 327 10.85 -1.29 10.56
CA VAL A 327 9.49 -1.74 10.14
C VAL A 327 8.70 -2.17 11.38
N ILE A 328 9.26 -3.03 12.23
CA ILE A 328 8.62 -3.52 13.45
C ILE A 328 8.30 -2.37 14.41
N ALA A 329 9.26 -1.52 14.73
CA ALA A 329 9.09 -0.42 15.68
C ALA A 329 8.01 0.56 15.22
N ARG A 330 7.99 0.93 13.92
CA ARG A 330 6.99 1.85 13.34
C ARG A 330 5.59 1.24 13.31
N ALA A 331 5.49 -0.06 13.01
CA ALA A 331 4.22 -0.80 13.05
C ALA A 331 3.69 -0.89 14.49
N HIS A 332 4.52 -1.32 15.43
CA HIS A 332 4.14 -1.43 16.84
C HIS A 332 3.74 -0.10 17.48
N ALA A 333 4.36 1.02 17.05
CA ALA A 333 3.95 2.37 17.50
C ALA A 333 2.50 2.75 17.06
N ARG A 334 1.87 1.93 16.23
CA ARG A 334 0.50 2.09 15.74
C ARG A 334 -0.39 0.88 16.04
N ASP A 335 0.00 0.05 17.00
CA ASP A 335 -0.72 -1.19 17.37
C ASP A 335 -0.96 -2.13 16.19
N ILE A 336 -0.01 -2.20 15.25
CA ILE A 336 -0.02 -3.11 14.10
C ILE A 336 0.90 -4.28 14.42
N ALA A 337 0.34 -5.49 14.46
CA ALA A 337 1.12 -6.72 14.64
C ALA A 337 1.87 -7.08 13.35
N VAL A 338 3.13 -7.49 13.48
CA VAL A 338 4.04 -7.77 12.34
C VAL A 338 4.34 -9.25 12.23
N ILE A 339 3.94 -9.86 11.14
CA ILE A 339 4.29 -11.22 10.77
C ILE A 339 5.52 -11.16 9.87
N GLY A 340 6.65 -11.62 10.38
CA GLY A 340 7.89 -11.68 9.61
C GLY A 340 7.93 -12.88 8.69
N ALA A 341 8.28 -12.68 7.41
CA ALA A 341 8.39 -13.74 6.43
C ALA A 341 9.85 -14.07 6.10
N THR A 342 10.21 -15.35 6.08
CA THR A 342 11.55 -15.77 5.63
C THR A 342 11.69 -15.58 4.12
N LEU A 343 12.93 -15.27 3.68
CA LEU A 343 13.24 -15.08 2.26
C LEU A 343 13.33 -16.45 1.56
N PRO A 344 12.73 -16.58 0.36
CA PRO A 344 12.72 -17.85 -0.37
C PRO A 344 14.12 -18.29 -0.80
N PRO A 345 14.34 -19.58 -1.06
CA PRO A 345 15.56 -20.05 -1.73
C PRO A 345 15.62 -19.54 -3.15
N PHE A 346 16.84 -19.39 -3.73
CA PHE A 346 17.00 -18.77 -5.06
C PHE A 346 18.18 -19.32 -5.86
N GLU A 347 18.68 -20.53 -5.55
CA GLU A 347 19.71 -21.17 -6.38
C GLU A 347 19.19 -21.41 -7.79
N GLY A 348 19.98 -20.99 -8.78
CA GLY A 348 19.62 -20.96 -10.18
C GLY A 348 19.17 -19.60 -10.69
N PHE A 349 18.75 -18.70 -9.80
CA PHE A 349 18.44 -17.32 -10.18
C PHE A 349 19.71 -16.57 -10.64
N VAL A 350 19.56 -15.68 -11.62
CA VAL A 350 20.68 -14.99 -12.28
C VAL A 350 21.64 -14.25 -11.32
N TYR A 351 21.14 -13.80 -10.16
CA TYR A 351 21.94 -13.13 -9.14
C TYR A 351 22.44 -14.06 -8.04
N TYR A 352 22.21 -15.36 -8.13
CA TYR A 352 22.68 -16.29 -7.09
C TYR A 352 24.21 -16.33 -7.00
N THR A 353 24.72 -16.26 -5.79
CA THR A 353 26.09 -16.64 -5.42
C THR A 353 26.09 -17.30 -4.05
N ALA A 354 27.09 -18.14 -3.74
CA ALA A 354 27.20 -18.76 -2.43
C ALA A 354 27.32 -17.73 -1.28
N ALA A 355 27.96 -16.58 -1.55
CA ALA A 355 28.06 -15.51 -0.56
C ALA A 355 26.71 -14.86 -0.26
N ARG A 356 25.87 -14.59 -1.28
CA ARG A 356 24.52 -14.06 -1.12
C ARG A 356 23.60 -15.06 -0.42
N GLU A 357 23.74 -16.35 -0.74
CA GLU A 357 23.02 -17.42 -0.06
C GLU A 357 23.36 -17.49 1.43
N ALA A 358 24.64 -17.29 1.80
CA ALA A 358 25.06 -17.24 3.20
C ALA A 358 24.34 -16.07 3.94
N VAL A 359 24.21 -14.90 3.33
CA VAL A 359 23.45 -13.77 3.89
C VAL A 359 21.97 -14.11 4.03
N ARG A 360 21.34 -14.67 2.99
CA ARG A 360 19.94 -15.08 3.04
C ARG A 360 19.67 -16.06 4.19
N ARG A 361 20.52 -17.06 4.35
CA ARG A 361 20.39 -18.03 5.45
C ARG A 361 20.57 -17.38 6.83
N ALA A 362 21.54 -16.47 6.98
CA ALA A 362 21.73 -15.72 8.22
C ALA A 362 20.52 -14.83 8.52
N ALA A 363 19.96 -14.16 7.50
CA ALA A 363 18.74 -13.38 7.60
C ALA A 363 17.55 -14.23 8.04
N ASN A 364 17.32 -15.38 7.41
CA ASN A 364 16.24 -16.29 7.77
C ASN A 364 16.39 -16.88 9.18
N ASN A 365 17.62 -17.17 9.60
CA ASN A 365 17.89 -17.62 10.96
C ASN A 365 17.49 -16.53 11.98
N TRP A 366 17.81 -15.26 11.69
CA TRP A 366 17.41 -14.16 12.56
C TRP A 366 15.89 -13.99 12.58
N ILE A 367 15.21 -14.02 11.41
CA ILE A 367 13.74 -13.92 11.34
C ILE A 367 13.07 -14.99 12.21
N ARG A 368 13.59 -16.22 12.19
CA ARG A 368 13.03 -17.34 12.97
C ARG A 368 13.31 -17.25 14.47
N ALA A 369 14.50 -16.75 14.86
CA ALA A 369 15.01 -16.92 16.22
C ALA A 369 14.97 -15.64 17.05
N SER A 370 14.80 -14.45 16.45
CA SER A 370 14.90 -13.19 17.17
C SER A 370 13.78 -12.96 18.18
N GLY A 371 12.59 -13.50 17.95
CA GLY A 371 11.40 -13.20 18.76
C GLY A 371 10.92 -11.75 18.63
N GLU A 372 11.44 -10.97 17.65
CA GLU A 372 11.08 -9.56 17.48
C GLU A 372 9.81 -9.38 16.62
N PHE A 373 9.45 -10.36 15.79
CA PHE A 373 8.18 -10.41 15.09
C PHE A 373 7.08 -11.03 15.95
N ASP A 374 5.83 -10.59 15.77
CA ASP A 374 4.69 -11.12 16.52
C ASP A 374 4.30 -12.54 16.07
N ALA A 375 4.63 -12.90 14.83
CA ALA A 375 4.47 -14.25 14.29
C ALA A 375 5.44 -14.50 13.13
N LEU A 376 5.62 -15.78 12.78
CA LEU A 376 6.50 -16.23 11.72
C LEU A 376 5.68 -16.77 10.53
N PHE A 377 5.99 -16.30 9.31
CA PHE A 377 5.59 -16.88 8.04
C PHE A 377 6.79 -17.50 7.36
N ASP A 378 6.98 -18.81 7.49
CA ASP A 378 8.18 -19.50 6.98
C ASP A 378 8.08 -19.86 5.51
N VAL A 379 8.25 -18.88 4.64
CA VAL A 379 8.20 -19.00 3.18
C VAL A 379 9.28 -19.94 2.67
N GLU A 380 10.50 -19.89 3.23
CA GLU A 380 11.58 -20.80 2.87
C GLU A 380 11.19 -22.26 3.09
N ALA A 381 10.64 -22.59 4.26
CA ALA A 381 10.22 -23.95 4.57
C ALA A 381 9.17 -24.49 3.62
N VAL A 382 8.29 -23.61 3.14
CA VAL A 382 7.22 -23.97 2.18
C VAL A 382 7.74 -24.20 0.76
N LEU A 383 8.63 -23.34 0.30
CA LEU A 383 9.05 -23.31 -1.10
C LEU A 383 10.30 -24.14 -1.41
N ARG A 384 11.12 -24.44 -0.40
CA ARG A 384 12.37 -25.14 -0.62
C ARG A 384 12.17 -26.56 -1.15
N ASP A 385 13.03 -26.98 -2.04
CA ASP A 385 13.15 -28.37 -2.46
C ASP A 385 13.77 -29.22 -1.33
N PRO A 386 13.09 -30.27 -0.82
CA PRO A 386 13.66 -31.14 0.20
C PRO A 386 14.99 -31.81 -0.22
N ALA A 387 15.19 -32.07 -1.52
CA ALA A 387 16.40 -32.67 -2.05
C ALA A 387 17.54 -31.65 -2.24
N ASN A 388 17.22 -30.36 -2.41
CA ASN A 388 18.18 -29.25 -2.50
C ASN A 388 17.62 -27.99 -1.83
N PRO A 389 17.80 -27.81 -0.51
CA PRO A 389 17.13 -26.74 0.25
C PRO A 389 17.47 -25.29 -0.13
N VAL A 390 18.47 -25.07 -0.98
CA VAL A 390 18.84 -23.74 -1.48
C VAL A 390 18.09 -23.37 -2.76
N ARG A 391 17.23 -24.27 -3.26
CA ARG A 391 16.44 -24.13 -4.49
C ARG A 391 14.95 -24.19 -4.19
N ILE A 392 14.15 -23.45 -4.98
CA ILE A 392 12.70 -23.62 -4.99
C ILE A 392 12.37 -25.02 -5.55
N MET A 393 11.40 -25.70 -4.90
CA MET A 393 10.86 -26.96 -5.38
C MET A 393 10.36 -26.83 -6.81
N PRO A 394 10.70 -27.72 -7.74
CA PRO A 394 10.32 -27.60 -9.16
C PRO A 394 8.82 -27.42 -9.40
N ALA A 395 7.97 -28.02 -8.55
CA ALA A 395 6.52 -27.86 -8.63
C ALA A 395 6.02 -26.44 -8.33
N TYR A 396 6.81 -25.64 -7.63
CA TYR A 396 6.48 -24.27 -7.22
C TYR A 396 7.26 -23.19 -7.98
N ASP A 397 8.30 -23.56 -8.71
CA ASP A 397 9.16 -22.67 -9.48
C ASP A 397 8.45 -22.19 -10.76
N SER A 398 8.53 -20.92 -11.07
CA SER A 398 8.05 -20.38 -12.34
C SER A 398 9.01 -20.60 -13.50
N GLY A 399 10.21 -21.13 -13.22
CA GLY A 399 11.30 -21.37 -14.16
C GLY A 399 12.39 -20.29 -14.15
N ASP A 400 12.29 -19.26 -13.32
CA ASP A 400 13.35 -18.27 -13.12
C ASP A 400 14.13 -18.46 -11.81
N HIS A 401 13.72 -19.43 -11.00
CA HIS A 401 14.37 -19.87 -9.76
C HIS A 401 14.34 -18.85 -8.60
N LEU A 402 13.43 -17.87 -8.66
CA LEU A 402 13.16 -16.91 -7.59
C LEU A 402 11.66 -16.74 -7.34
N HIS A 403 10.87 -16.59 -8.43
CA HIS A 403 9.45 -16.30 -8.30
C HIS A 403 8.64 -17.61 -8.32
N PRO A 404 7.70 -17.77 -7.37
CA PRO A 404 6.78 -18.89 -7.40
C PRO A 404 5.83 -18.83 -8.62
N ASN A 405 5.38 -19.99 -9.08
CA ASN A 405 4.20 -20.10 -9.93
C ASN A 405 2.90 -20.06 -9.10
N ASP A 406 1.72 -20.20 -9.73
CA ASP A 406 0.42 -20.17 -9.04
C ASP A 406 0.32 -21.20 -7.90
N ALA A 407 0.88 -22.42 -8.08
CA ALA A 407 0.88 -23.46 -7.05
C ALA A 407 1.77 -23.06 -5.85
N GLY A 408 2.93 -22.47 -6.12
CA GLY A 408 3.82 -21.95 -5.09
C GLY A 408 3.16 -20.80 -4.31
N TYR A 409 2.49 -19.88 -4.98
CA TYR A 409 1.74 -18.81 -4.31
C TYR A 409 0.58 -19.34 -3.46
N GLN A 410 -0.12 -20.38 -3.93
CA GLN A 410 -1.15 -21.02 -3.12
C GLN A 410 -0.55 -21.72 -1.89
N ALA A 411 0.57 -22.41 -2.05
CA ALA A 411 1.28 -23.06 -0.94
C ALA A 411 1.73 -22.02 0.10
N MET A 412 2.29 -20.88 -0.33
CA MET A 412 2.61 -19.76 0.55
C MET A 412 1.40 -19.29 1.35
N ALA A 413 0.30 -18.97 0.68
CA ALA A 413 -0.93 -18.51 1.36
C ALA A 413 -1.46 -19.54 2.37
N ASN A 414 -1.35 -20.84 2.06
CA ASN A 414 -1.76 -21.91 2.97
C ASN A 414 -0.89 -22.00 4.21
N ALA A 415 0.34 -21.52 4.18
CA ALA A 415 1.27 -21.55 5.29
C ALA A 415 1.26 -20.28 6.16
N VAL A 416 0.56 -19.21 5.75
CA VAL A 416 0.40 -18.02 6.60
C VAL A 416 -0.26 -18.46 7.92
N PRO A 417 0.31 -18.13 9.11
CA PRO A 417 -0.30 -18.49 10.39
C PRO A 417 -1.62 -17.73 10.56
N LEU A 418 -2.71 -18.44 10.88
CA LEU A 418 -4.03 -17.81 11.11
C LEU A 418 -4.27 -17.41 12.56
N ALA A 419 -3.51 -17.98 13.50
CA ALA A 419 -3.68 -17.72 14.94
C ALA A 419 -3.63 -16.22 15.30
N PRO A 420 -2.73 -15.39 14.76
CA PRO A 420 -2.69 -13.96 15.07
C PRO A 420 -4.01 -13.23 14.74
N PHE A 421 -4.73 -13.70 13.72
CA PHE A 421 -5.95 -13.04 13.24
C PHE A 421 -7.21 -13.42 14.03
N VAL A 422 -7.16 -14.49 14.81
CA VAL A 422 -8.32 -15.00 15.57
C VAL A 422 -8.28 -14.55 17.03
N SER A 423 -7.10 -14.50 17.62
CA SER A 423 -6.93 -14.25 19.06
C SER A 423 -7.20 -12.80 19.47
N GLY A 424 -7.30 -11.87 18.54
CA GLY A 424 -7.50 -10.44 18.86
C GLY A 424 -6.38 -9.87 19.76
N SER A 425 -5.28 -10.62 19.94
CA SER A 425 -4.18 -10.25 20.82
C SER A 425 -3.42 -9.05 20.23
N THR A 426 -3.93 -7.87 20.50
CA THR A 426 -3.10 -6.69 20.58
C THR A 426 -2.24 -6.85 21.84
N ARG A 427 -0.99 -6.43 21.78
CA ARG A 427 0.01 -6.47 22.87
C ARG A 427 -0.46 -5.90 24.22
N ALA A 428 -1.68 -5.38 24.31
CA ALA A 428 -2.29 -4.82 25.52
C ALA A 428 -2.62 -5.85 26.63
N ASP A 429 -2.57 -7.17 26.33
CA ASP A 429 -2.93 -8.21 27.29
C ASP A 429 -1.73 -8.91 27.96
N VAL A 430 -0.51 -8.40 27.77
CA VAL A 430 0.70 -8.90 28.43
C VAL A 430 1.41 -7.72 29.11
N GLY A 431 0.81 -7.22 30.16
CA GLY A 431 1.33 -6.21 31.06
C GLY A 431 1.41 -6.77 32.47
#